data_536c9b5140e7ca02a27ab1bdd6329fe8
#
_entry.id   536c9b5140e7ca02a27ab1bdd6329fe8
#
_cell.length_a   1.000
_cell.length_b   1.000
_cell.length_c   1.000
_cell.angle_alpha   90.00
_cell.angle_beta   90.00
_cell.angle_gamma   90.00
#
_symmetry.space_group_name_H-M   'P 1'
#
loop_
_entity.id
_entity.type
_entity.pdbx_description
1 polymer ?
#
loop_
_entity_poly.entity_id
_entity_poly.type
_entity_poly.pdbx_seq_one_letter_code
_entity_poly.pdbx_strand_id
1 'polypeptide(L)'
;MENTNTNGEKKMFKYLKKKLIDMGFLCHTPKSALSCQDKKDIKQYGLIHFTFSENINEILKNGVMPGKEYLYRKEKNLCWFYINYPKEYEKNLGIVKSKGKRSGVDCYIVIKDFSEEQLNNMRIRKESDNAVVHIGTLKTSNMKGMMLKDK
;
A
#
# COMPACT_ATOMS: atom_id res chain seq x y z
N MET A 1 -11.52 -23.69 -31.57
CA MET A 1 -10.29 -23.29 -32.17
C MET A 1 -9.08 -23.83 -31.44
N GLU A 2 -8.15 -24.32 -32.17
CA GLU A 2 -6.93 -24.86 -31.61
C GLU A 2 -6.12 -23.83 -30.84
N ASN A 3 -5.64 -24.20 -29.69
CA ASN A 3 -4.71 -23.38 -28.95
C ASN A 3 -3.31 -23.57 -29.51
N THR A 4 -2.79 -22.58 -30.16
CA THR A 4 -1.48 -22.62 -30.80
C THR A 4 -0.35 -22.12 -29.94
N ASN A 5 -0.61 -21.75 -28.66
CA ASN A 5 0.41 -21.25 -27.79
C ASN A 5 1.48 -22.30 -27.48
N THR A 6 2.70 -22.00 -27.85
CA THR A 6 3.86 -22.80 -27.51
C THR A 6 4.43 -22.36 -26.16
N ASN A 7 5.37 -23.15 -25.60
CA ASN A 7 6.07 -22.75 -24.38
C ASN A 7 6.83 -21.46 -24.56
N GLY A 8 7.38 -21.21 -25.77
CA GLY A 8 8.07 -19.96 -26.08
C GLY A 8 7.15 -18.74 -26.06
N GLU A 9 5.96 -18.89 -26.62
CA GLU A 9 4.94 -17.82 -26.62
C GLU A 9 4.48 -17.49 -25.20
N LYS A 10 4.26 -18.50 -24.35
CA LYS A 10 3.89 -18.31 -22.96
C LYS A 10 4.97 -17.60 -22.18
N LYS A 11 6.24 -17.94 -22.40
CA LYS A 11 7.38 -17.28 -21.76
C LYS A 11 7.50 -15.81 -22.19
N MET A 12 7.31 -15.54 -23.48
CA MET A 12 7.33 -14.18 -24.01
C MET A 12 6.20 -13.34 -23.42
N PHE A 13 5.01 -13.92 -23.30
CA PHE A 13 3.86 -13.22 -22.72
C PHE A 13 4.12 -12.84 -21.26
N LYS A 14 4.66 -13.77 -20.46
CA LYS A 14 5.05 -13.50 -19.07
C LYS A 14 6.09 -12.40 -18.98
N TYR A 15 7.09 -12.42 -19.85
CA TYR A 15 8.15 -11.42 -19.91
C TYR A 15 7.57 -10.02 -20.19
N LEU A 16 6.72 -9.91 -21.21
CA LEU A 16 6.10 -8.65 -21.58
C LEU A 16 5.20 -8.13 -20.45
N LYS A 17 4.43 -9.01 -19.83
CA LYS A 17 3.57 -8.63 -18.70
C LYS A 17 4.40 -8.08 -17.55
N LYS A 18 5.48 -8.78 -17.19
CA LYS A 18 6.38 -8.34 -16.12
C LYS A 18 6.99 -6.97 -16.46
N LYS A 19 7.40 -6.77 -17.70
CA LYS A 19 7.98 -5.52 -18.14
C LYS A 19 6.98 -4.37 -18.04
N LEU A 20 5.73 -4.59 -18.45
CA LEU A 20 4.67 -3.61 -18.32
C LEU A 20 4.39 -3.28 -16.85
N ILE A 21 4.43 -4.28 -15.99
CA ILE A 21 4.28 -4.10 -14.54
C ILE A 21 5.41 -3.22 -14.00
N ASP A 22 6.65 -3.55 -14.33
CA ASP A 22 7.84 -2.81 -13.88
C ASP A 22 7.83 -1.37 -14.36
N MET A 23 7.22 -1.11 -15.51
CA MET A 23 7.02 0.22 -16.07
C MET A 23 5.81 0.95 -15.52
N GLY A 24 5.00 0.31 -14.68
CA GLY A 24 3.83 0.90 -14.08
C GLY A 24 2.56 0.88 -14.92
N PHE A 25 2.56 0.16 -16.04
CA PHE A 25 1.39 0.07 -16.93
C PHE A 25 0.30 -0.85 -16.42
N LEU A 26 0.68 -1.86 -15.63
CA LEU A 26 -0.26 -2.86 -15.12
C LEU A 26 -0.16 -2.98 -13.61
N CYS A 27 -1.27 -3.40 -13.01
CA CYS A 27 -1.31 -3.82 -11.62
C CYS A 27 -0.44 -5.07 -11.46
N HIS A 28 0.56 -5.02 -10.58
CA HIS A 28 1.53 -6.08 -10.56
C HIS A 28 1.30 -7.18 -9.54
N THR A 29 0.79 -6.94 -8.41
CA THR A 29 0.63 -8.00 -7.42
C THR A 29 -0.83 -8.12 -7.04
N PRO A 30 -1.40 -9.34 -7.12
CA PRO A 30 -2.78 -9.56 -6.69
C PRO A 30 -2.97 -9.09 -5.25
N LYS A 31 -4.14 -8.51 -5.00
CA LYS A 31 -4.56 -8.11 -3.67
C LYS A 31 -5.71 -8.98 -3.24
N SER A 32 -5.61 -9.50 -2.04
CA SER A 32 -6.61 -10.38 -1.44
C SER A 32 -7.45 -9.63 -0.43
N ALA A 33 -8.68 -10.08 -0.22
CA ALA A 33 -9.49 -9.60 0.90
C ALA A 33 -8.76 -9.88 2.21
N LEU A 34 -9.02 -9.06 3.22
CA LEU A 34 -8.45 -9.28 4.54
C LEU A 34 -9.00 -10.57 5.15
N SER A 35 -8.11 -11.41 5.69
CA SER A 35 -8.51 -12.55 6.51
C SER A 35 -9.02 -12.07 7.88
N CYS A 36 -9.65 -12.97 8.65
CA CYS A 36 -10.03 -12.66 10.02
C CYS A 36 -8.81 -12.25 10.86
N GLN A 37 -7.68 -12.90 10.66
CA GLN A 37 -6.44 -12.56 11.36
C GLN A 37 -5.91 -11.20 10.95
N ASP A 38 -5.96 -10.87 9.66
CA ASP A 38 -5.56 -9.54 9.17
C ASP A 38 -6.38 -8.44 9.84
N LYS A 39 -7.69 -8.63 9.93
CA LYS A 39 -8.58 -7.66 10.58
C LYS A 39 -8.25 -7.50 12.07
N LYS A 40 -7.98 -8.61 12.76
CA LYS A 40 -7.58 -8.57 14.18
C LYS A 40 -6.28 -7.81 14.35
N ASP A 41 -5.30 -8.07 13.51
CA ASP A 41 -3.98 -7.42 13.57
C ASP A 41 -4.10 -5.92 13.28
N ILE A 42 -4.90 -5.55 12.29
CA ILE A 42 -5.14 -4.14 11.98
C ILE A 42 -5.83 -3.43 13.14
N LYS A 43 -6.81 -4.07 13.76
CA LYS A 43 -7.48 -3.50 14.94
C LYS A 43 -6.53 -3.37 16.13
N GLN A 44 -5.65 -4.32 16.33
CA GLN A 44 -4.73 -4.33 17.47
C GLN A 44 -3.58 -3.35 17.29
N TYR A 45 -2.92 -3.37 16.13
CA TYR A 45 -1.69 -2.61 15.91
C TYR A 45 -1.90 -1.30 15.15
N GLY A 46 -2.99 -1.19 14.41
CA GLY A 46 -3.23 -0.05 13.54
C GLY A 46 -2.52 -0.18 12.21
N LEU A 47 -2.66 0.84 11.38
CA LEU A 47 -1.97 0.98 10.13
C LEU A 47 -0.96 2.12 10.21
N ILE A 48 0.11 1.99 9.47
CA ILE A 48 1.15 3.01 9.38
C ILE A 48 1.24 3.50 7.94
N HIS A 49 1.30 4.83 7.78
CA HIS A 49 1.45 5.49 6.49
C HIS A 49 2.68 6.40 6.54
N PHE A 50 3.69 6.07 5.75
CA PHE A 50 4.91 6.88 5.66
C PHE A 50 4.67 8.08 4.74
N THR A 51 5.10 9.25 5.18
CA THR A 51 4.84 10.48 4.44
C THR A 51 5.91 11.54 4.74
N PHE A 52 5.71 12.73 4.21
CA PHE A 52 6.56 13.89 4.45
C PHE A 52 5.96 14.77 5.54
N SER A 53 6.80 15.37 6.37
CA SER A 53 6.34 16.23 7.46
C SER A 53 5.44 17.36 7.01
N GLU A 54 5.67 17.89 5.81
CA GLU A 54 4.84 18.95 5.23
C GLU A 54 3.39 18.53 4.99
N ASN A 55 3.12 17.22 4.91
CA ASN A 55 1.78 16.67 4.64
C ASN A 55 1.02 16.28 5.90
N ILE A 56 1.67 16.24 7.07
CA ILE A 56 1.04 15.73 8.30
C ILE A 56 -0.23 16.48 8.65
N ASN A 57 -0.18 17.79 8.70
CA ASN A 57 -1.33 18.60 9.13
C ASN A 57 -2.54 18.39 8.23
N GLU A 58 -2.31 18.34 6.92
CA GLU A 58 -3.37 18.11 5.95
C GLU A 58 -3.97 16.72 6.11
N ILE A 59 -3.10 15.70 6.29
CA ILE A 59 -3.55 14.32 6.46
C ILE A 59 -4.35 14.16 7.75
N LEU A 60 -3.92 14.76 8.85
CA LEU A 60 -4.66 14.70 10.11
C LEU A 60 -6.02 15.37 10.00
N LYS A 61 -6.14 16.39 9.18
CA LYS A 61 -7.39 17.11 8.96
C LYS A 61 -8.34 16.37 8.01
N ASN A 62 -7.81 15.91 6.88
CA ASN A 62 -8.62 15.41 5.77
C ASN A 62 -8.55 13.90 5.56
N GLY A 63 -7.67 13.21 6.29
CA GLY A 63 -7.39 11.80 6.10
C GLY A 63 -6.30 11.56 5.06
N VAL A 64 -5.90 10.29 4.93
CA VAL A 64 -4.98 9.87 3.88
C VAL A 64 -5.79 9.77 2.59
N MET A 65 -5.42 10.58 1.62
CA MET A 65 -6.11 10.64 0.34
C MET A 65 -5.37 9.83 -0.72
N PRO A 66 -6.09 9.25 -1.68
CA PRO A 66 -5.44 8.57 -2.79
C PRO A 66 -4.48 9.50 -3.52
N GLY A 67 -3.33 8.97 -3.93
CA GLY A 67 -2.38 9.73 -4.72
C GLY A 67 -2.94 10.08 -6.08
N LYS A 68 -2.27 11.03 -6.76
CA LYS A 68 -2.66 11.41 -8.12
C LYS A 68 -2.57 10.19 -9.03
N GLU A 69 -3.57 10.05 -9.89
CA GLU A 69 -3.59 8.98 -10.87
C GLU A 69 -2.43 9.11 -11.84
N TYR A 70 -1.74 7.99 -12.06
CA TYR A 70 -0.81 7.89 -13.17
C TYR A 70 -1.56 7.36 -14.37
N LEU A 71 -1.31 7.95 -15.54
CA LEU A 71 -2.00 7.62 -16.79
C LEU A 71 -2.02 6.12 -17.12
N TYR A 72 -1.06 5.38 -16.64
CA TYR A 72 -0.87 3.98 -17.00
C TYR A 72 -1.21 3.00 -15.90
N ARG A 73 -1.64 3.45 -14.74
CA ARG A 73 -1.98 2.54 -13.64
C ARG A 73 -3.47 2.29 -13.63
N LYS A 74 -3.83 1.01 -13.59
CA LYS A 74 -5.23 0.58 -13.40
C LYS A 74 -5.66 0.73 -11.94
N GLU A 75 -4.72 0.87 -11.03
CA GLU A 75 -5.00 1.01 -9.60
C GLU A 75 -5.29 2.46 -9.26
N LYS A 76 -6.56 2.78 -9.32
CA LYS A 76 -7.04 4.13 -9.01
C LYS A 76 -7.63 4.16 -7.61
N ASN A 77 -7.58 5.33 -7.00
CA ASN A 77 -8.29 5.59 -5.75
C ASN A 77 -7.82 4.74 -4.57
N LEU A 78 -6.54 4.38 -4.54
CA LEU A 78 -5.96 3.57 -3.48
C LEU A 78 -5.03 4.37 -2.58
N CYS A 79 -5.16 4.14 -1.28
CA CYS A 79 -4.20 4.58 -0.29
C CYS A 79 -3.40 3.38 0.21
N TRP A 80 -2.13 3.57 0.50
CA TRP A 80 -1.19 2.50 0.81
C TRP A 80 -0.70 2.59 2.24
N PHE A 81 -0.69 1.44 2.93
CA PHE A 81 -0.34 1.32 4.34
C PHE A 81 0.42 0.03 4.59
N TYR A 82 0.99 -0.08 5.79
CA TYR A 82 1.46 -1.34 6.37
C TYR A 82 0.79 -1.54 7.72
N ILE A 83 0.61 -2.79 8.13
CA ILE A 83 0.16 -3.07 9.50
C ILE A 83 1.30 -2.71 10.43
N ASN A 84 0.99 -1.98 11.50
CA ASN A 84 2.00 -1.46 12.43
C ASN A 84 2.48 -2.54 13.41
N TYR A 85 2.97 -3.65 12.88
CA TYR A 85 3.51 -4.71 13.72
C TYR A 85 4.73 -4.22 14.51
N PRO A 86 4.88 -4.67 15.79
CA PRO A 86 6.10 -4.42 16.52
C PRO A 86 7.31 -4.97 15.76
N LYS A 87 8.40 -4.23 15.73
CA LYS A 87 9.68 -4.63 15.10
C LYS A 87 9.74 -4.69 13.58
N GLU A 88 8.66 -4.37 12.87
CA GLU A 88 8.68 -4.36 11.39
C GLU A 88 8.83 -2.97 10.79
N TYR A 89 8.86 -1.96 11.61
CA TYR A 89 8.93 -0.57 11.18
C TYR A 89 10.11 -0.28 10.24
N GLU A 90 11.31 -0.70 10.60
CA GLU A 90 12.51 -0.42 9.79
C GLU A 90 12.46 -1.15 8.44
N LYS A 91 11.97 -2.38 8.43
CA LYS A 91 11.78 -3.15 7.22
C LYS A 91 10.81 -2.43 6.27
N ASN A 92 9.67 -2.02 6.78
CA ASN A 92 8.64 -1.35 5.99
C ASN A 92 9.12 -0.01 5.46
N LEU A 93 9.84 0.75 6.30
CA LEU A 93 10.46 2.00 5.87
C LEU A 93 11.48 1.76 4.76
N GLY A 94 12.27 0.71 4.86
CA GLY A 94 13.23 0.33 3.83
C GLY A 94 12.55 0.05 2.49
N ILE A 95 11.43 -0.67 2.50
CA ILE A 95 10.64 -0.93 1.30
C ILE A 95 10.15 0.38 0.68
N VAL A 96 9.62 1.28 1.49
CA VAL A 96 9.11 2.57 1.02
C VAL A 96 10.23 3.41 0.39
N LYS A 97 11.37 3.49 1.06
CA LYS A 97 12.52 4.25 0.57
C LYS A 97 13.14 3.66 -0.69
N SER A 98 13.16 2.33 -0.82
CA SER A 98 13.76 1.65 -1.96
C SER A 98 13.01 1.92 -3.28
N LYS A 99 11.78 2.40 -3.21
CA LYS A 99 10.99 2.77 -4.40
C LYS A 99 11.38 4.15 -4.96
N GLY A 100 12.55 4.66 -4.63
CA GLY A 100 13.21 5.80 -5.26
C GLY A 100 12.54 7.17 -5.11
N LYS A 101 11.25 7.24 -5.29
CA LYS A 101 10.48 8.48 -5.18
C LYS A 101 10.13 8.86 -3.73
N ARG A 102 10.50 8.02 -2.77
CA ARG A 102 10.17 8.16 -1.36
C ARG A 102 11.39 8.35 -0.47
N SER A 103 12.52 8.72 -1.05
CA SER A 103 13.77 8.88 -0.29
C SER A 103 13.71 9.98 0.77
N GLY A 104 12.84 10.97 0.60
CA GLY A 104 12.70 12.08 1.55
C GLY A 104 11.65 11.87 2.64
N VAL A 105 11.10 10.66 2.76
CA VAL A 105 10.13 10.37 3.82
C VAL A 105 10.79 10.56 5.18
N ASP A 106 10.21 11.41 6.01
CA ASP A 106 10.77 11.80 7.32
C ASP A 106 9.79 11.62 8.47
N CYS A 107 8.58 11.13 8.19
CA CYS A 107 7.57 10.92 9.22
C CYS A 107 6.58 9.83 8.84
N TYR A 108 5.71 9.49 9.75
CA TYR A 108 4.66 8.52 9.51
C TYR A 108 3.43 8.85 10.35
N ILE A 109 2.31 8.30 9.95
CA ILE A 109 1.05 8.46 10.66
C ILE A 109 0.57 7.07 11.09
N VAL A 110 0.23 6.95 12.37
CA VAL A 110 -0.40 5.73 12.92
C VAL A 110 -1.90 5.97 12.96
N ILE A 111 -2.65 5.04 12.38
CA ILE A 111 -4.10 5.13 12.24
C ILE A 111 -4.74 3.94 12.94
N LYS A 112 -5.72 4.18 13.78
CA LYS A 112 -6.48 3.16 14.50
C LYS A 112 -7.97 3.47 14.47
N ASP A 113 -8.76 2.57 15.05
CA ASP A 113 -10.20 2.73 15.24
C ASP A 113 -10.97 2.78 13.91
N PHE A 114 -10.79 1.72 13.13
CA PHE A 114 -11.45 1.55 11.83
C PHE A 114 -12.88 1.07 12.00
N SER A 115 -13.78 1.60 11.16
CA SER A 115 -15.13 1.05 11.03
C SER A 115 -15.10 -0.26 10.24
N GLU A 116 -16.16 -1.05 10.36
CA GLU A 116 -16.30 -2.27 9.55
C GLU A 116 -16.35 -1.95 8.06
N GLU A 117 -16.97 -0.85 7.68
CA GLU A 117 -16.99 -0.41 6.29
C GLU A 117 -15.57 -0.11 5.78
N GLN A 118 -14.77 0.58 6.59
CA GLN A 118 -13.38 0.86 6.22
C GLN A 118 -12.57 -0.44 6.08
N LEU A 119 -12.71 -1.37 7.00
CA LEU A 119 -12.03 -2.67 6.91
C LEU A 119 -12.47 -3.45 5.67
N ASN A 120 -13.75 -3.40 5.31
CA ASN A 120 -14.26 -4.08 4.13
C ASN A 120 -13.74 -3.47 2.82
N ASN A 121 -13.31 -2.21 2.85
CA ASN A 121 -12.70 -1.53 1.70
C ASN A 121 -11.19 -1.69 1.64
N MET A 122 -10.63 -2.56 2.45
CA MET A 122 -9.19 -2.86 2.46
C MET A 122 -8.87 -4.16 1.75
N ARG A 123 -7.67 -4.22 1.19
CA ARG A 123 -7.08 -5.41 0.56
C ARG A 123 -5.62 -5.50 0.97
N ILE A 124 -5.02 -6.66 0.84
CA ILE A 124 -3.63 -6.88 1.25
C ILE A 124 -2.86 -7.65 0.19
N ARG A 125 -1.60 -7.29 -0.01
CA ARG A 125 -0.69 -7.98 -0.94
C ARG A 125 0.09 -9.07 -0.20
N LYS A 126 -0.57 -10.17 0.14
CA LYS A 126 0.01 -11.26 0.94
C LYS A 126 1.28 -11.85 0.36
N GLU A 127 1.32 -12.02 -0.95
CA GLU A 127 2.43 -12.71 -1.64
C GLU A 127 3.57 -11.77 -2.03
N SER A 128 3.56 -10.56 -1.53
CA SER A 128 4.59 -9.56 -1.84
C SER A 128 5.11 -8.95 -0.54
N ASP A 129 4.75 -7.70 -0.29
CA ASP A 129 5.27 -6.92 0.83
C ASP A 129 4.28 -6.79 2.00
N ASN A 130 3.14 -7.46 1.94
CA ASN A 130 2.05 -7.35 2.91
C ASN A 130 1.50 -5.93 3.05
N ALA A 131 1.66 -5.10 2.01
CA ALA A 131 1.08 -3.78 2.02
C ALA A 131 -0.45 -3.85 2.01
N VAL A 132 -1.08 -2.99 2.78
CA VAL A 132 -2.52 -2.87 2.85
C VAL A 132 -2.94 -1.68 2.01
N VAL A 133 -3.99 -1.85 1.22
CA VAL A 133 -4.58 -0.73 0.47
C VAL A 133 -5.99 -0.49 0.97
N HIS A 134 -6.39 0.77 0.98
CA HIS A 134 -7.76 1.18 1.26
C HIS A 134 -8.32 1.91 0.04
N ILE A 135 -9.52 1.53 -0.37
CA ILE A 135 -10.19 2.17 -1.50
C ILE A 135 -10.79 3.49 -1.02
N GLY A 136 -10.29 4.58 -1.60
CA GLY A 136 -10.73 5.92 -1.22
C GLY A 136 -10.00 6.49 -0.01
N THR A 137 -10.36 7.70 0.37
CA THR A 137 -9.77 8.40 1.51
C THR A 137 -9.99 7.62 2.81
N LEU A 138 -8.94 7.50 3.61
CA LEU A 138 -9.02 6.87 4.93
C LEU A 138 -8.84 7.91 6.02
N LYS A 139 -9.88 8.08 6.82
CA LYS A 139 -9.83 8.97 7.98
C LYS A 139 -10.55 8.31 9.16
N THR A 140 -9.93 8.37 10.33
CA THR A 140 -10.51 7.90 11.58
C THR A 140 -10.38 8.99 12.65
N SER A 141 -11.03 8.78 13.79
CA SER A 141 -10.87 9.66 14.94
C SER A 141 -9.54 9.48 15.66
N ASN A 142 -8.77 8.46 15.30
CA ASN A 142 -7.52 8.12 15.99
C ASN A 142 -6.37 8.08 14.98
N MET A 143 -5.80 9.25 14.70
CA MET A 143 -4.67 9.41 13.78
C MET A 143 -3.60 10.25 14.47
N LYS A 144 -2.37 9.75 14.48
CA LYS A 144 -1.25 10.41 15.15
C LYS A 144 -0.04 10.48 14.24
N GLY A 145 0.49 11.69 14.06
CA GLY A 145 1.73 11.91 13.32
C GLY A 145 2.94 11.65 14.20
N MET A 146 3.94 11.00 13.63
CA MET A 146 5.19 10.65 14.32
C MET A 146 6.37 11.02 13.42
N MET A 147 7.37 11.66 14.00
CA MET A 147 8.62 11.91 13.27
C MET A 147 9.51 10.68 13.29
N LEU A 148 10.21 10.45 12.19
CA LEU A 148 11.25 9.43 12.13
C LEU A 148 12.40 9.87 13.03
N LYS A 149 12.88 8.95 13.86
CA LYS A 149 14.03 9.23 14.69
C LYS A 149 15.29 9.23 13.83
N ASP A 150 16.08 10.25 13.99
CA ASP A 150 17.41 10.28 13.38
C ASP A 150 18.28 9.22 14.07
N LYS A 151 18.98 8.48 13.26
CA LYS A 151 19.93 7.49 13.76
C LYS A 151 21.27 8.13 14.04
#